data_9080e9c53de1dc2d31d8ce00bf2ee6db
#
_entry.id   9080e9c53de1dc2d31d8ce00bf2ee6db
#
_cell.length_a   1.000
_cell.length_b   1.000
_cell.length_c   1.000
_cell.angle_alpha   90.00
_cell.angle_beta   90.00
_cell.angle_gamma   90.00
#
_symmetry.space_group_name_H-M   'P 1'
#
loop_
_entity.id
_entity.type
_entity.pdbx_description
1 polymer ?
#
loop_
_entity_poly.entity_id
_entity_poly.type
_entity_poly.pdbx_seq_one_letter_code
_entity_poly.pdbx_strand_id
1 'polypeptide(L)'
;MPQLAKRFFLATCAALLSLSAQASTHLGVYLKTYYTDYQLVTDCAAHHRLTAADVATAKDALAKIEAYYLQRDPSINKDKLMKQALANNKVAYKMMAETQKVDAGVFCRSSLNDLKSKLRDIEADATAKKSGS
;
A
#
# COMPACT_ATOMS: atom_id res chain seq x y z
N MET A 1 -50.02 8.87 3.28
CA MET A 1 -49.19 8.58 2.13
C MET A 1 -47.91 7.81 2.59
N PRO A 2 -48.00 6.51 2.89
CA PRO A 2 -46.86 5.80 3.46
C PRO A 2 -45.78 5.39 2.44
N GLN A 3 -46.05 5.54 1.16
CA GLN A 3 -45.12 5.07 0.13
C GLN A 3 -43.98 6.08 -0.21
N LEU A 4 -44.14 7.33 0.07
CA LEU A 4 -43.10 8.34 -0.18
C LEU A 4 -41.94 8.27 0.83
N ALA A 5 -42.22 7.92 2.09
CA ALA A 5 -41.22 7.78 3.12
C ALA A 5 -40.28 6.58 2.89
N LYS A 6 -40.79 5.48 2.32
CA LYS A 6 -39.95 4.30 1.99
C LYS A 6 -38.96 4.53 0.86
N ARG A 7 -39.31 5.39 -0.12
CA ARG A 7 -38.42 5.70 -1.26
C ARG A 7 -37.27 6.63 -0.87
N PHE A 8 -37.49 7.53 0.09
CA PHE A 8 -36.43 8.41 0.60
C PHE A 8 -35.40 7.66 1.44
N PHE A 9 -35.83 6.67 2.22
CA PHE A 9 -34.91 5.89 3.09
C PHE A 9 -33.98 4.97 2.28
N LEU A 10 -34.45 4.41 1.18
CA LEU A 10 -33.64 3.57 0.28
C LEU A 10 -32.59 4.38 -0.51
N ALA A 11 -32.92 5.60 -0.89
CA ALA A 11 -31.98 6.47 -1.62
C ALA A 11 -30.83 6.94 -0.72
N THR A 12 -31.10 7.20 0.56
CA THR A 12 -30.07 7.64 1.53
C THR A 12 -29.10 6.50 1.90
N CYS A 13 -29.58 5.27 2.01
CA CYS A 13 -28.69 4.12 2.25
C CYS A 13 -27.79 3.79 1.05
N ALA A 14 -28.26 3.96 -0.17
CA ALA A 14 -27.47 3.73 -1.37
C ALA A 14 -26.34 4.77 -1.52
N ALA A 15 -26.59 6.03 -1.16
CA ALA A 15 -25.57 7.10 -1.19
C ALA A 15 -24.46 6.87 -0.14
N LEU A 16 -24.81 6.36 1.05
CA LEU A 16 -23.82 6.05 2.10
C LEU A 16 -22.94 4.84 1.73
N LEU A 17 -23.50 3.84 1.05
CA LEU A 17 -22.74 2.69 0.57
C LEU A 17 -21.78 3.05 -0.54
N SER A 18 -22.10 4.00 -1.41
CA SER A 18 -21.21 4.45 -2.47
C SER A 18 -20.02 5.26 -1.95
N LEU A 19 -20.20 6.04 -0.90
CA LEU A 19 -19.12 6.78 -0.23
C LEU A 19 -18.11 5.85 0.47
N SER A 20 -18.58 4.81 1.13
CA SER A 20 -17.70 3.82 1.78
C SER A 20 -16.92 3.00 0.74
N ALA A 21 -17.51 2.64 -0.39
CA ALA A 21 -16.82 1.92 -1.47
C ALA A 21 -15.69 2.75 -2.10
N GLN A 22 -15.86 4.07 -2.26
CA GLN A 22 -14.82 4.96 -2.77
C GLN A 22 -13.66 5.13 -1.78
N ALA A 23 -13.92 5.25 -0.47
CA ALA A 23 -12.90 5.33 0.57
C ALA A 23 -12.05 4.05 0.64
N SER A 24 -12.68 2.86 0.53
CA SER A 24 -11.99 1.56 0.46
C SER A 24 -11.03 1.47 -0.72
N THR A 25 -11.40 2.00 -1.88
CA THR A 25 -10.57 1.98 -3.08
C THR A 25 -9.28 2.78 -2.89
N HIS A 26 -9.31 3.91 -2.19
CA HIS A 26 -8.12 4.73 -1.92
C HIS A 26 -7.11 4.02 -1.02
N LEU A 27 -7.55 3.42 0.09
CA LEU A 27 -6.66 2.70 1.01
C LEU A 27 -6.00 1.50 0.33
N GLY A 28 -6.73 0.76 -0.50
CA GLY A 28 -6.17 -0.33 -1.30
C GLY A 28 -5.12 0.14 -2.30
N VAL A 29 -5.30 1.29 -2.94
CA VAL A 29 -4.31 1.87 -3.86
C VAL A 29 -3.00 2.20 -3.12
N TYR A 30 -3.08 2.81 -1.94
CA TYR A 30 -1.88 3.08 -1.14
C TYR A 30 -1.17 1.79 -0.72
N LEU A 31 -1.89 0.80 -0.20
CA LEU A 31 -1.29 -0.48 0.17
C LEU A 31 -0.62 -1.17 -1.02
N LYS A 32 -1.22 -1.12 -2.21
CA LYS A 32 -0.62 -1.66 -3.43
C LYS A 32 0.71 -1.00 -3.76
N THR A 33 0.87 0.29 -3.52
CA THR A 33 2.14 1.00 -3.72
C THR A 33 3.25 0.39 -2.85
N TYR A 34 2.98 0.11 -1.58
CA TYR A 34 3.97 -0.52 -0.70
C TYR A 34 4.27 -1.97 -1.04
N TYR A 35 3.32 -2.72 -1.59
CA TYR A 35 3.61 -4.02 -2.18
C TYR A 35 4.56 -3.90 -3.37
N THR A 36 4.37 -2.89 -4.21
CA THR A 36 5.25 -2.59 -5.35
C THR A 36 6.66 -2.26 -4.87
N ASP A 37 6.81 -1.40 -3.86
CA ASP A 37 8.12 -1.05 -3.26
C ASP A 37 8.83 -2.29 -2.71
N TYR A 38 8.12 -3.15 -1.99
CA TYR A 38 8.68 -4.39 -1.47
C TYR A 38 9.17 -5.35 -2.57
N GLN A 39 8.40 -5.51 -3.64
CA GLN A 39 8.81 -6.32 -4.78
C GLN A 39 10.07 -5.76 -5.44
N LEU A 40 10.17 -4.43 -5.58
CA LEU A 40 11.36 -3.77 -6.10
C LEU A 40 12.58 -4.00 -5.20
N VAL A 41 12.43 -3.90 -3.89
CA VAL A 41 13.50 -4.22 -2.93
C VAL A 41 13.97 -5.66 -3.11
N THR A 42 13.06 -6.60 -3.27
CA THR A 42 13.37 -8.02 -3.49
C THR A 42 14.11 -8.23 -4.80
N ASP A 43 13.66 -7.63 -5.89
CA ASP A 43 14.29 -7.71 -7.20
C ASP A 43 15.69 -7.06 -7.18
N CYS A 44 15.83 -5.93 -6.49
CA CYS A 44 17.11 -5.26 -6.30
C CYS A 44 18.12 -6.14 -5.53
N ALA A 45 17.67 -6.86 -4.52
CA ALA A 45 18.52 -7.79 -3.78
C ALA A 45 18.94 -8.99 -4.64
N ALA A 46 18.03 -9.52 -5.47
CA ALA A 46 18.35 -10.58 -6.42
C ALA A 46 19.43 -10.17 -7.44
N HIS A 47 19.56 -8.87 -7.72
CA HIS A 47 20.58 -8.30 -8.59
C HIS A 47 21.78 -7.69 -7.82
N HIS A 48 21.94 -8.05 -6.56
CA HIS A 48 23.04 -7.59 -5.68
C HIS A 48 23.12 -6.06 -5.49
N ARG A 49 21.99 -5.36 -5.64
CA ARG A 49 21.88 -3.90 -5.41
C ARG A 49 21.47 -3.53 -3.99
N LEU A 50 20.89 -4.48 -3.27
CA LEU A 50 20.53 -4.42 -1.85
C LEU A 50 20.97 -5.70 -1.16
N THR A 51 21.05 -5.66 0.15
CA THR A 51 21.45 -6.80 0.99
C THR A 51 20.25 -7.63 1.45
N ALA A 52 20.50 -8.85 1.93
CA ALA A 52 19.47 -9.66 2.59
C ALA A 52 18.91 -8.96 3.85
N ALA A 53 19.73 -8.18 4.56
CA ALA A 53 19.27 -7.38 5.70
C ALA A 53 18.29 -6.27 5.27
N ASP A 54 18.50 -5.66 4.09
CA ASP A 54 17.57 -4.66 3.54
C ASP A 54 16.21 -5.30 3.21
N VAL A 55 16.21 -6.51 2.64
CA VAL A 55 14.98 -7.27 2.37
C VAL A 55 14.24 -7.61 3.66
N ALA A 56 14.95 -8.05 4.70
CA ALA A 56 14.35 -8.34 6.00
C ALA A 56 13.72 -7.07 6.61
N THR A 57 14.42 -5.94 6.57
CA THR A 57 13.90 -4.64 7.02
C THR A 57 12.65 -4.23 6.24
N ALA A 58 12.66 -4.38 4.92
CA ALA A 58 11.51 -4.07 4.07
C ALA A 58 10.30 -4.97 4.37
N LYS A 59 10.55 -6.26 4.62
CA LYS A 59 9.52 -7.23 4.99
C LYS A 59 8.84 -6.89 6.31
N ASP A 60 9.63 -6.55 7.33
CA ASP A 60 9.08 -6.16 8.64
C ASP A 60 8.30 -4.86 8.56
N ALA A 61 8.78 -3.88 7.80
CA ALA A 61 8.06 -2.64 7.55
C ALA A 61 6.74 -2.90 6.83
N LEU A 62 6.75 -3.71 5.76
CA LEU A 62 5.55 -4.05 5.00
C LEU A 62 4.50 -4.76 5.87
N ALA A 63 4.90 -5.68 6.74
CA ALA A 63 3.96 -6.38 7.63
C ALA A 63 3.20 -5.40 8.55
N LYS A 64 3.88 -4.40 9.10
CA LYS A 64 3.26 -3.36 9.93
C LYS A 64 2.38 -2.41 9.10
N ILE A 65 2.82 -2.04 7.91
CA ILE A 65 2.04 -1.22 6.96
C ILE A 65 0.76 -1.96 6.55
N GLU A 66 0.87 -3.24 6.20
CA GLU A 66 -0.28 -4.09 5.85
C GLU A 66 -1.29 -4.13 7.00
N ALA A 67 -0.84 -4.42 8.21
CA ALA A 67 -1.70 -4.44 9.40
C ALA A 67 -2.41 -3.10 9.63
N TYR A 68 -1.71 -1.99 9.46
CA TYR A 68 -2.27 -0.64 9.58
C TYR A 68 -3.42 -0.38 8.59
N TYR A 69 -3.26 -0.77 7.33
CA TYR A 69 -4.30 -0.57 6.31
C TYR A 69 -5.47 -1.55 6.47
N LEU A 70 -5.20 -2.82 6.75
CA LEU A 70 -6.25 -3.83 6.93
C LEU A 70 -7.10 -3.59 8.19
N GLN A 71 -6.51 -3.00 9.23
CA GLN A 71 -7.27 -2.59 10.42
C GLN A 71 -8.27 -1.47 10.10
N ARG A 72 -7.93 -0.57 9.17
CA ARG A 72 -8.79 0.55 8.74
C ARG A 72 -9.82 0.15 7.70
N ASP A 73 -9.48 -0.79 6.86
CA ASP A 73 -10.36 -1.33 5.84
C ASP A 73 -10.17 -2.84 5.69
N PRO A 74 -10.89 -3.65 6.48
CA PRO A 74 -10.83 -5.11 6.40
C PRO A 74 -11.32 -5.70 5.06
N SER A 75 -11.97 -4.89 4.22
CA SER A 75 -12.46 -5.34 2.91
C SER A 75 -11.37 -5.40 1.84
N ILE A 76 -10.18 -4.88 2.12
CA ILE A 76 -9.05 -4.92 1.19
C ILE A 76 -8.64 -6.37 0.89
N ASN A 77 -8.66 -6.73 -0.39
CA ASN A 77 -8.16 -8.01 -0.84
C ASN A 77 -6.65 -7.94 -1.10
N LYS A 78 -5.86 -8.23 -0.08
CA LYS A 78 -4.40 -8.15 -0.13
C LYS A 78 -3.78 -9.05 -1.19
N ASP A 79 -4.30 -10.25 -1.39
CA ASP A 79 -3.75 -11.20 -2.37
C ASP A 79 -3.92 -10.70 -3.80
N LYS A 80 -5.06 -10.07 -4.09
CA LYS A 80 -5.30 -9.40 -5.37
C LYS A 80 -4.33 -8.24 -5.59
N LEU A 81 -4.10 -7.41 -4.57
CA LEU A 81 -3.19 -6.28 -4.65
C LEU A 81 -1.73 -6.74 -4.83
N MET A 82 -1.30 -7.78 -4.12
CA MET A 82 0.04 -8.36 -4.28
C MET A 82 0.26 -8.90 -5.70
N LYS A 83 -0.72 -9.60 -6.26
CA LYS A 83 -0.65 -10.08 -7.64
C LYS A 83 -0.54 -8.94 -8.65
N GLN A 84 -1.30 -7.87 -8.45
CA GLN A 84 -1.23 -6.67 -9.29
C GLN A 84 0.13 -5.96 -9.17
N ALA A 85 0.66 -5.82 -7.96
CA ALA A 85 1.97 -5.23 -7.74
C ALA A 85 3.09 -6.04 -8.43
N LEU A 86 3.04 -7.36 -8.32
CA LEU A 86 4.01 -8.26 -8.98
C LEU A 86 3.96 -8.16 -10.50
N ALA A 87 2.77 -8.10 -11.09
CA ALA A 87 2.59 -7.94 -12.53
C ALA A 87 3.15 -6.61 -13.03
N ASN A 88 2.87 -5.51 -12.30
CA ASN A 88 3.37 -4.18 -12.63
C ASN A 88 4.90 -4.10 -12.52
N ASN A 89 5.50 -4.75 -11.54
CA ASN A 89 6.95 -4.71 -11.32
C ASN A 89 7.77 -5.38 -12.40
N LYS A 90 7.30 -6.50 -12.92
CA LYS A 90 7.99 -7.18 -14.04
C LYS A 90 8.16 -6.25 -15.24
N VAL A 91 7.15 -5.43 -15.52
CA VAL A 91 7.19 -4.45 -16.61
C VAL A 91 8.05 -3.24 -16.23
N ALA A 92 7.85 -2.69 -15.04
CA ALA A 92 8.54 -1.49 -14.58
C ALA A 92 10.05 -1.70 -14.45
N TYR A 93 10.49 -2.82 -13.86
CA TYR A 93 11.91 -3.14 -13.71
C TYR A 93 12.58 -3.30 -15.07
N LYS A 94 11.95 -4.01 -15.99
CA LYS A 94 12.46 -4.19 -17.35
C LYS A 94 12.58 -2.86 -18.09
N MET A 95 11.56 -2.03 -18.04
CA MET A 95 11.59 -0.70 -18.68
C MET A 95 12.67 0.21 -18.10
N MET A 96 12.88 0.19 -16.80
CA MET A 96 13.90 1.03 -16.16
C MET A 96 15.30 0.53 -16.42
N ALA A 97 15.53 -0.77 -16.43
CA ALA A 97 16.83 -1.34 -16.75
C ALA A 97 17.24 -1.11 -18.24
N GLU A 98 16.25 -1.11 -19.14
CA GLU A 98 16.50 -1.04 -20.58
C GLU A 98 16.45 0.39 -21.16
N THR A 99 15.59 1.27 -20.61
CA THR A 99 15.28 2.58 -21.23
C THR A 99 15.84 3.78 -20.49
N GLN A 100 16.11 3.67 -19.20
CA GLN A 100 16.64 4.76 -18.40
C GLN A 100 18.04 4.44 -17.93
N LYS A 101 19.01 5.22 -18.34
CA LYS A 101 20.39 5.23 -17.81
C LYS A 101 20.44 5.74 -16.35
N VAL A 102 19.39 5.48 -15.57
CA VAL A 102 19.31 5.85 -14.16
C VAL A 102 20.10 4.84 -13.35
N ASP A 103 20.88 5.31 -12.40
CA ASP A 103 21.55 4.43 -11.44
C ASP A 103 20.49 3.60 -10.68
N ALA A 104 20.42 2.31 -11.02
CA ALA A 104 19.49 1.39 -10.39
C ALA A 104 19.64 1.35 -8.85
N GLY A 105 20.83 1.65 -8.33
CA GLY A 105 21.08 1.74 -6.90
C GLY A 105 20.30 2.86 -6.22
N VAL A 106 20.13 4.01 -6.85
CA VAL A 106 19.33 5.14 -6.31
C VAL A 106 17.87 4.71 -6.20
N PHE A 107 17.35 4.08 -7.24
CA PHE A 107 15.98 3.60 -7.29
C PHE A 107 15.68 2.53 -6.24
N CYS A 108 16.57 1.56 -6.08
CA CYS A 108 16.46 0.51 -5.07
C CYS A 108 16.43 1.09 -3.64
N ARG A 109 17.28 2.07 -3.35
CA ARG A 109 17.29 2.75 -2.04
C ARG A 109 16.04 3.58 -1.81
N SER A 110 15.49 4.20 -2.85
CA SER A 110 14.23 4.96 -2.76
C SER A 110 13.07 4.08 -2.29
N SER A 111 12.85 2.94 -2.94
CA SER A 111 11.77 2.01 -2.54
C SER A 111 11.93 1.49 -1.12
N LEU A 112 13.15 1.16 -0.69
CA LEU A 112 13.42 0.79 0.70
C LEU A 112 13.12 1.94 1.67
N ASN A 113 13.50 3.16 1.31
CA ASN A 113 13.28 4.35 2.13
C ASN A 113 11.79 4.71 2.23
N ASP A 114 11.00 4.49 1.19
CA ASP A 114 9.56 4.74 1.19
C ASP A 114 8.84 3.83 2.20
N LEU A 115 9.19 2.53 2.24
CA LEU A 115 8.71 1.60 3.26
C LEU A 115 9.10 2.03 4.68
N LYS A 116 10.36 2.39 4.89
CA LYS A 116 10.87 2.84 6.20
C LYS A 116 10.21 4.16 6.64
N SER A 117 9.99 5.08 5.72
CA SER A 117 9.34 6.36 6.00
C SER A 117 7.89 6.15 6.43
N LYS A 118 7.15 5.33 5.68
CA LYS A 118 5.76 5.02 6.03
C LYS A 118 5.64 4.33 7.39
N LEU A 119 6.57 3.43 7.71
CA LEU A 119 6.61 2.80 9.02
C LEU A 119 6.79 3.83 10.14
N ARG A 120 7.71 4.78 9.98
CA ARG A 120 7.91 5.86 10.98
C ARG A 120 6.64 6.70 11.17
N ASP A 121 5.92 7.03 10.09
CA ASP A 121 4.66 7.78 10.16
C ASP A 121 3.59 7.01 10.95
N ILE A 122 3.47 5.71 10.73
CA ILE A 122 2.54 4.84 11.46
C ILE A 122 2.90 4.76 12.95
N GLU A 123 4.18 4.63 13.29
CA GLU A 123 4.65 4.58 14.66
C GLU A 123 4.46 5.92 15.38
N ALA A 124 4.67 7.04 14.71
CA ALA A 124 4.41 8.37 15.25
C ALA A 124 2.91 8.60 15.51
N ASP A 125 2.03 8.18 14.60
CA ASP A 125 0.57 8.27 14.78
C ASP A 125 0.10 7.42 15.99
N ALA A 126 0.64 6.22 16.15
CA ALA A 126 0.34 5.36 17.29
C ALA A 126 0.81 5.96 18.63
N THR A 127 1.94 6.64 18.66
CA THR A 127 2.47 7.31 19.84
C THR A 127 1.64 8.53 20.22
N ALA A 128 1.25 9.36 19.24
CA ALA A 128 0.41 10.52 19.47
C ALA A 128 -0.96 10.16 20.07
N LYS A 129 -1.56 9.06 19.65
CA LYS A 129 -2.83 8.56 20.20
C LYS A 129 -2.71 8.11 21.66
N LYS A 130 -1.58 7.55 22.06
CA LYS A 130 -1.34 7.12 23.45
C LYS A 130 -1.12 8.31 24.40
N SER A 131 -0.52 9.40 23.92
CA SER A 131 -0.24 10.58 24.74
C SER A 131 -1.42 11.54 24.88
N GLY A 132 -2.44 11.41 24.04
CA GLY A 132 -3.67 12.21 24.07
C GLY A 132 -4.83 11.60 24.87
N SER A 133 -4.62 10.45 25.51
CA SER A 133 -5.58 9.78 26.41
C SER A 133 -5.19 9.98 27.86
#